data_2ea4f12e0c8051c86fe6cff773f3907c
#
_entry.id   2ea4f12e0c8051c86fe6cff773f3907c
#
_cell.length_a   1.000
_cell.length_b   1.000
_cell.length_c   1.000
_cell.angle_alpha   90.00
_cell.angle_beta   90.00
_cell.angle_gamma   90.00
#
_symmetry.space_group_name_H-M   'P 1'
#
loop_
_entity.id
_entity.type
_entity.pdbx_description
1 polymer ?
#
loop_
_entity_poly.entity_id
_entity_poly.type
_entity_poly.pdbx_seq_one_letter_code
_entity_poly.pdbx_strand_id
1 'polypeptide(L)'
;MKWRSEPQAIQRNLQMFERKINSDELVKFIPDVLDALFSILMETEEQCKFNNFENVVFKNIIKCISLITEEGASEQGDYLPRKKNENKSSVKHHHFIPVLELYINENFYHLLAYEKLLDVLTIIAEDAQVSPLEAEKTMKVLKYIFKFIVRSRVLYSEYNQGGRKEEFEEKLKIVLDSLKGIMYYKAEETQKAQSACLKNLIESIPDLTNVISQRKLAEVLKSMLCALPDDQLEDEKMEITKDLIQSQIFEDSECRMVILPEITKQLKEILERSQSNTLRRGRGSGSTAQVIGSRKLLVSCTSTLGDVLDVLYKINIEGNVSKDSVNEGKHD
;
A
#
# COMPACT_ATOMS: atom_id res chain seq x y z
N MET A 1 -17.37 25.26 -15.25
CA MET A 1 -17.52 23.80 -15.45
C MET A 1 -19.00 23.47 -15.58
N LYS A 2 -19.41 22.78 -16.66
CA LYS A 2 -20.83 22.49 -16.96
C LYS A 2 -21.47 21.39 -16.07
N TRP A 3 -20.67 20.68 -15.27
CA TRP A 3 -21.17 19.56 -14.48
C TRP A 3 -22.14 19.99 -13.34
N ARG A 4 -22.02 21.20 -12.82
CA ARG A 4 -22.95 21.74 -11.81
C ARG A 4 -24.38 21.97 -12.34
N SER A 5 -24.52 22.20 -13.63
CA SER A 5 -25.81 22.44 -14.25
C SER A 5 -26.55 21.17 -14.69
N GLU A 6 -25.85 20.03 -14.82
CA GLU A 6 -26.42 18.78 -15.32
C GLU A 6 -25.92 17.56 -14.52
N PRO A 7 -26.40 17.32 -13.28
CA PRO A 7 -25.93 16.23 -12.44
C PRO A 7 -26.07 14.84 -13.08
N GLN A 8 -27.12 14.60 -13.87
CA GLN A 8 -27.31 13.32 -14.56
C GLN A 8 -26.28 13.06 -15.66
N ALA A 9 -25.69 14.12 -16.23
CA ALA A 9 -24.62 14.01 -17.21
C ALA A 9 -23.27 13.65 -16.58
N ILE A 10 -23.06 13.92 -15.27
CA ILE A 10 -21.80 13.66 -14.57
C ILE A 10 -21.47 12.17 -14.60
N GLN A 11 -22.38 11.31 -14.18
CA GLN A 11 -22.15 9.87 -14.12
C GLN A 11 -21.76 9.31 -15.49
N ARG A 12 -22.49 9.71 -16.51
CA ARG A 12 -22.21 9.29 -17.90
C ARG A 12 -20.85 9.81 -18.37
N ASN A 13 -20.52 11.05 -18.05
CA ASN A 13 -19.23 11.65 -18.43
C ASN A 13 -18.05 11.00 -17.70
N LEU A 14 -18.19 10.70 -16.39
CA LEU A 14 -17.18 9.99 -15.62
C LEU A 14 -16.96 8.55 -16.13
N GLN A 15 -18.04 7.84 -16.48
CA GLN A 15 -17.93 6.51 -17.11
C GLN A 15 -17.26 6.58 -18.49
N MET A 16 -17.52 7.63 -19.26
CA MET A 16 -16.84 7.84 -20.55
C MET A 16 -15.36 8.20 -20.35
N PHE A 17 -15.05 9.00 -19.33
CA PHE A 17 -13.69 9.37 -18.97
C PHE A 17 -12.89 8.11 -18.59
N GLU A 18 -13.40 7.28 -17.67
CA GLU A 18 -12.78 6.02 -17.27
C GLU A 18 -12.39 5.12 -18.47
N ARG A 19 -13.27 5.08 -19.51
CA ARG A 19 -13.06 4.24 -20.68
C ARG A 19 -12.08 4.82 -21.70
N LYS A 20 -11.99 6.15 -21.80
CA LYS A 20 -11.26 6.84 -22.87
C LYS A 20 -9.93 7.43 -22.46
N ILE A 21 -9.74 7.64 -21.16
CA ILE A 21 -8.52 8.26 -20.66
C ILE A 21 -7.32 7.37 -20.97
N ASN A 22 -6.27 7.98 -21.51
CA ASN A 22 -4.97 7.36 -21.73
C ASN A 22 -3.90 8.15 -20.95
N SER A 23 -2.75 7.54 -20.74
CA SER A 23 -1.65 8.11 -19.98
C SER A 23 -1.03 9.34 -20.64
N ASP A 24 -0.83 9.32 -21.95
CA ASP A 24 -0.15 10.39 -22.70
C ASP A 24 -0.90 11.73 -22.59
N GLU A 25 -2.23 11.67 -22.56
CA GLU A 25 -3.08 12.85 -22.37
C GLU A 25 -3.19 13.23 -20.90
N LEU A 26 -3.37 12.25 -20.02
CA LEU A 26 -3.52 12.46 -18.58
C LEU A 26 -2.34 13.21 -17.99
N VAL A 27 -1.13 12.78 -18.33
CA VAL A 27 0.12 13.33 -17.79
C VAL A 27 0.23 14.85 -17.93
N LYS A 28 -0.26 15.39 -19.03
CA LYS A 28 -0.21 16.84 -19.32
C LYS A 28 -1.14 17.64 -18.42
N PHE A 29 -2.19 17.00 -17.86
CA PHE A 29 -3.28 17.65 -17.15
C PHE A 29 -3.57 17.00 -15.80
N ILE A 30 -2.60 16.26 -15.19
CA ILE A 30 -2.80 15.58 -13.91
C ILE A 30 -3.39 16.49 -12.84
N PRO A 31 -2.83 17.68 -12.55
CA PRO A 31 -3.37 18.57 -11.54
C PRO A 31 -4.82 18.97 -11.85
N ASP A 32 -5.10 19.40 -13.08
CA ASP A 32 -6.43 19.88 -13.46
C ASP A 32 -7.49 18.76 -13.36
N VAL A 33 -7.11 17.54 -13.75
CA VAL A 33 -8.00 16.37 -13.73
C VAL A 33 -8.28 15.95 -12.30
N LEU A 34 -7.25 15.86 -11.47
CA LEU A 34 -7.41 15.47 -10.05
C LEU A 34 -8.18 16.55 -9.27
N ASP A 35 -7.88 17.84 -9.48
CA ASP A 35 -8.66 18.93 -8.88
C ASP A 35 -10.14 18.87 -9.25
N ALA A 36 -10.44 18.58 -10.52
CA ALA A 36 -11.81 18.43 -10.95
C ALA A 36 -12.51 17.22 -10.29
N LEU A 37 -11.82 16.08 -10.21
CA LEU A 37 -12.36 14.87 -9.56
C LEU A 37 -12.56 15.07 -8.06
N PHE A 38 -11.61 15.64 -7.36
CA PHE A 38 -11.75 15.95 -5.93
C PHE A 38 -12.82 17.02 -5.67
N SER A 39 -12.95 18.04 -6.54
CA SER A 39 -14.03 19.01 -6.43
C SER A 39 -15.41 18.35 -6.57
N ILE A 40 -15.57 17.39 -7.51
CA ILE A 40 -16.81 16.63 -7.65
C ILE A 40 -17.04 15.77 -6.40
N LEU A 41 -15.99 15.08 -5.89
CA LEU A 41 -16.09 14.25 -4.69
C LEU A 41 -16.60 15.04 -3.48
N MET A 42 -16.13 16.28 -3.32
CA MET A 42 -16.49 17.13 -2.19
C MET A 42 -17.88 17.75 -2.28
N GLU A 43 -18.42 17.96 -3.49
CA GLU A 43 -19.74 18.59 -3.68
C GLU A 43 -20.92 17.60 -3.64
N THR A 44 -20.65 16.29 -3.55
CA THR A 44 -21.72 15.27 -3.64
C THR A 44 -22.67 15.21 -2.44
N GLU A 45 -22.37 15.89 -1.33
CA GLU A 45 -23.19 15.82 -0.11
C GLU A 45 -24.53 16.56 -0.18
N GLU A 46 -24.58 17.71 -0.84
CA GLU A 46 -25.77 18.60 -0.73
C GLU A 46 -26.83 18.35 -1.79
N GLN A 47 -26.48 17.86 -2.97
CA GLN A 47 -27.39 17.81 -4.11
C GLN A 47 -27.79 16.42 -4.62
N CYS A 48 -27.11 15.36 -4.19
CA CYS A 48 -27.26 14.03 -4.78
C CYS A 48 -27.50 12.90 -3.76
N LYS A 49 -28.56 13.00 -2.94
CA LYS A 49 -28.96 11.95 -1.97
C LYS A 49 -29.31 10.58 -2.60
N PHE A 50 -29.29 10.44 -3.92
CA PHE A 50 -29.80 9.24 -4.61
C PHE A 50 -28.80 8.53 -5.53
N ASN A 51 -27.58 9.04 -5.73
CA ASN A 51 -26.65 8.43 -6.68
C ASN A 51 -25.29 8.22 -6.04
N ASN A 52 -24.77 7.01 -6.16
CA ASN A 52 -23.47 6.54 -5.67
C ASN A 52 -22.30 7.16 -6.50
N PHE A 53 -22.30 8.49 -6.65
CA PHE A 53 -21.27 9.21 -7.44
C PHE A 53 -19.90 9.10 -6.81
N GLU A 54 -19.82 9.03 -5.49
CA GLU A 54 -18.56 8.92 -4.75
C GLU A 54 -17.72 7.75 -5.24
N ASN A 55 -18.34 6.57 -5.38
CA ASN A 55 -17.66 5.38 -5.89
C ASN A 55 -17.20 5.58 -7.35
N VAL A 56 -18.00 6.23 -8.19
CA VAL A 56 -17.63 6.45 -9.60
C VAL A 56 -16.47 7.46 -9.69
N VAL A 57 -16.49 8.53 -8.90
CA VAL A 57 -15.41 9.51 -8.84
C VAL A 57 -14.14 8.85 -8.31
N PHE A 58 -14.25 8.09 -7.22
CA PHE A 58 -13.13 7.38 -6.64
C PHE A 58 -12.48 6.40 -7.64
N LYS A 59 -13.28 5.62 -8.38
CA LYS A 59 -12.78 4.75 -9.46
C LYS A 59 -11.99 5.53 -10.52
N ASN A 60 -12.42 6.73 -10.85
CA ASN A 60 -11.69 7.58 -11.79
C ASN A 60 -10.38 8.10 -11.20
N ILE A 61 -10.35 8.45 -9.91
CA ILE A 61 -9.12 8.81 -9.19
C ILE A 61 -8.13 7.63 -9.21
N ILE A 62 -8.60 6.43 -8.84
CA ILE A 62 -7.80 5.19 -8.89
C ILE A 62 -7.25 4.96 -10.29
N LYS A 63 -8.10 5.11 -11.32
CA LYS A 63 -7.68 4.94 -12.72
C LYS A 63 -6.59 5.92 -13.13
N CYS A 64 -6.72 7.20 -12.75
CA CYS A 64 -5.70 8.21 -13.02
C CYS A 64 -4.37 7.84 -12.35
N ILE A 65 -4.40 7.47 -11.07
CA ILE A 65 -3.19 7.07 -10.33
C ILE A 65 -2.57 5.82 -10.96
N SER A 66 -3.38 4.79 -11.26
CA SER A 66 -2.90 3.56 -11.90
C SER A 66 -2.20 3.82 -13.23
N LEU A 67 -2.77 4.66 -14.10
CA LEU A 67 -2.15 5.00 -15.39
C LEU A 67 -0.79 5.69 -15.23
N ILE A 68 -0.62 6.48 -14.16
CA ILE A 68 0.64 7.14 -13.87
C ILE A 68 1.69 6.17 -13.33
N THR A 69 1.25 5.15 -12.54
CA THR A 69 2.12 4.26 -11.80
C THR A 69 2.37 2.92 -12.52
N GLU A 70 1.42 2.40 -13.30
CA GLU A 70 1.49 1.09 -13.95
C GLU A 70 2.29 1.08 -15.25
N GLU A 71 2.45 2.20 -15.94
CA GLU A 71 3.27 2.25 -17.17
C GLU A 71 4.77 2.00 -16.93
N GLY A 72 5.22 2.05 -15.67
CA GLY A 72 6.55 1.58 -15.30
C GLY A 72 6.67 0.06 -15.14
N ALA A 73 5.54 -0.66 -15.04
CA ALA A 73 5.53 -2.10 -14.72
C ALA A 73 5.22 -3.01 -15.93
N SER A 74 4.81 -2.48 -17.09
CA SER A 74 4.35 -3.29 -18.22
C SER A 74 5.44 -3.96 -19.08
N GLU A 75 6.72 -3.90 -18.69
CA GLU A 75 7.82 -4.58 -19.38
C GLU A 75 8.19 -5.97 -18.84
N GLN A 76 7.44 -6.53 -17.88
CA GLN A 76 7.71 -7.88 -17.35
C GLN A 76 6.55 -8.84 -17.52
N GLY A 77 6.08 -9.09 -18.72
CA GLY A 77 5.15 -10.20 -18.89
C GLY A 77 4.29 -10.20 -20.15
N ASP A 78 4.89 -10.28 -21.33
CA ASP A 78 4.23 -10.95 -22.44
C ASP A 78 5.28 -11.47 -23.43
N TYR A 79 5.54 -12.78 -23.35
CA TYR A 79 6.33 -13.52 -24.33
C TYR A 79 5.51 -13.71 -25.61
N LEU A 80 5.38 -12.64 -26.41
CA LEU A 80 5.01 -12.75 -27.81
C LEU A 80 6.08 -12.04 -28.66
N PRO A 81 6.62 -12.70 -29.70
CA PRO A 81 7.68 -12.12 -30.51
C PRO A 81 7.13 -10.96 -31.32
N ARG A 82 7.32 -9.72 -30.89
CA ARG A 82 7.04 -8.52 -31.68
C ARG A 82 8.08 -8.40 -32.76
N LYS A 83 7.61 -8.30 -34.02
CA LYS A 83 8.41 -8.04 -35.21
C LYS A 83 9.26 -6.78 -35.00
N LYS A 84 10.58 -6.94 -35.19
CA LYS A 84 11.55 -5.85 -35.30
C LYS A 84 11.18 -4.98 -36.49
N ASN A 85 10.66 -3.80 -36.23
CA ASN A 85 10.82 -2.59 -37.05
C ASN A 85 9.83 -1.54 -36.53
N GLU A 86 10.32 -0.72 -35.64
CA GLU A 86 9.92 0.69 -35.53
C GLU A 86 10.79 1.35 -34.47
N ASN A 87 11.61 2.32 -34.90
CA ASN A 87 12.32 3.26 -34.03
C ASN A 87 11.29 4.14 -33.31
N LYS A 88 10.80 3.70 -32.16
CA LYS A 88 10.17 4.55 -31.17
C LYS A 88 11.07 4.59 -29.99
N SER A 89 11.63 5.77 -29.74
CA SER A 89 12.30 6.10 -28.48
C SER A 89 11.40 5.75 -27.32
N SER A 90 11.71 4.65 -26.63
CA SER A 90 11.08 4.33 -25.35
C SER A 90 11.51 5.38 -24.33
N VAL A 91 10.82 6.48 -24.27
CA VAL A 91 10.90 7.42 -23.15
C VAL A 91 10.37 6.66 -21.94
N LYS A 92 11.27 6.31 -21.03
CA LYS A 92 10.94 5.60 -19.80
C LYS A 92 9.99 6.46 -18.97
N HIS A 93 8.75 6.01 -18.80
CA HIS A 93 7.66 6.74 -18.14
C HIS A 93 7.80 6.94 -16.62
N HIS A 94 8.95 6.65 -16.04
CA HIS A 94 9.26 6.96 -14.63
C HIS A 94 9.18 8.45 -14.27
N HIS A 95 8.98 9.34 -15.24
CA HIS A 95 8.98 10.79 -15.02
C HIS A 95 7.66 11.36 -14.46
N PHE A 96 6.61 10.57 -14.34
CA PHE A 96 5.28 11.08 -13.96
C PHE A 96 4.93 10.94 -12.48
N ILE A 97 5.56 9.98 -11.80
CA ILE A 97 5.41 9.85 -10.33
C ILE A 97 5.79 11.15 -9.61
N PRO A 98 6.91 11.84 -9.93
CA PRO A 98 7.23 13.12 -9.32
C PRO A 98 6.17 14.21 -9.53
N VAL A 99 5.46 14.20 -10.66
CA VAL A 99 4.38 15.17 -10.92
C VAL A 99 3.18 14.91 -10.02
N LEU A 100 2.82 13.63 -9.80
CA LEU A 100 1.76 13.25 -8.87
C LEU A 100 2.13 13.61 -7.42
N GLU A 101 3.36 13.32 -7.01
CA GLU A 101 3.86 13.66 -5.67
C GLU A 101 3.93 15.17 -5.45
N LEU A 102 4.38 15.92 -6.44
CA LEU A 102 4.38 17.39 -6.39
C LEU A 102 2.94 17.93 -6.25
N TYR A 103 1.99 17.38 -7.02
CA TYR A 103 0.59 17.76 -6.89
C TYR A 103 0.05 17.51 -5.48
N ILE A 104 0.30 16.33 -4.92
CA ILE A 104 -0.17 15.96 -3.57
C ILE A 104 0.41 16.91 -2.52
N ASN A 105 1.70 17.20 -2.61
CA ASN A 105 2.40 17.95 -1.58
C ASN A 105 2.17 19.47 -1.66
N GLU A 106 2.05 20.03 -2.86
CA GLU A 106 2.06 21.47 -3.04
C GLU A 106 0.73 22.06 -3.54
N ASN A 107 0.00 21.29 -4.38
CA ASN A 107 -1.18 21.83 -5.05
C ASN A 107 -2.51 21.30 -4.49
N PHE A 108 -2.51 20.16 -3.81
CA PHE A 108 -3.71 19.57 -3.24
C PHE A 108 -4.21 20.38 -2.02
N TYR A 109 -5.49 20.83 -2.06
CA TYR A 109 -6.06 21.74 -1.06
C TYR A 109 -7.39 21.31 -0.45
N HIS A 110 -7.87 20.09 -0.71
CA HIS A 110 -9.17 19.60 -0.23
C HIS A 110 -9.11 19.12 1.22
N LEU A 111 -9.53 19.98 2.17
CA LEU A 111 -9.37 19.78 3.62
C LEU A 111 -10.11 18.58 4.18
N LEU A 112 -11.30 18.25 3.65
CA LEU A 112 -12.16 17.16 4.13
C LEU A 112 -12.17 15.93 3.19
N ALA A 113 -11.29 15.90 2.20
CA ALA A 113 -11.22 14.75 1.28
C ALA A 113 -10.87 13.45 2.01
N TYR A 114 -10.15 13.53 3.13
CA TYR A 114 -9.83 12.35 3.94
C TYR A 114 -11.08 11.61 4.41
N GLU A 115 -12.18 12.28 4.76
CA GLU A 115 -13.41 11.64 5.23
C GLU A 115 -14.02 10.76 4.12
N LYS A 116 -14.16 11.33 2.93
CA LYS A 116 -14.71 10.62 1.76
C LYS A 116 -13.82 9.47 1.30
N LEU A 117 -12.51 9.69 1.29
CA LEU A 117 -11.55 8.65 0.88
C LEU A 117 -11.55 7.48 1.88
N LEU A 118 -11.63 7.75 3.19
CA LEU A 118 -11.71 6.70 4.20
C LEU A 118 -13.02 5.92 4.08
N ASP A 119 -14.16 6.58 3.91
CA ASP A 119 -15.47 5.94 3.79
C ASP A 119 -15.53 5.01 2.55
N VAL A 120 -15.08 5.48 1.38
CA VAL A 120 -15.08 4.66 0.16
C VAL A 120 -14.06 3.53 0.24
N LEU A 121 -12.88 3.76 0.83
CA LEU A 121 -11.86 2.73 1.01
C LEU A 121 -12.36 1.61 1.94
N THR A 122 -13.11 1.95 2.99
CA THR A 122 -13.77 0.97 3.87
C THR A 122 -14.71 0.08 3.07
N ILE A 123 -15.61 0.66 2.28
CA ILE A 123 -16.57 -0.10 1.45
C ILE A 123 -15.86 -1.05 0.50
N ILE A 124 -14.81 -0.59 -0.21
CA ILE A 124 -14.06 -1.43 -1.15
C ILE A 124 -13.33 -2.56 -0.44
N ALA A 125 -12.80 -2.31 0.77
CA ALA A 125 -12.14 -3.34 1.55
C ALA A 125 -13.13 -4.41 2.06
N GLU A 126 -14.31 -4.01 2.50
CA GLU A 126 -15.38 -4.91 2.93
C GLU A 126 -15.96 -5.74 1.76
N ASP A 127 -16.08 -5.14 0.59
CA ASP A 127 -16.58 -5.78 -0.63
C ASP A 127 -15.50 -6.56 -1.41
N ALA A 128 -14.28 -6.69 -0.89
CA ALA A 128 -13.15 -7.27 -1.61
C ALA A 128 -13.39 -8.72 -2.06
N GLN A 129 -14.21 -9.49 -1.34
CA GLN A 129 -14.58 -10.85 -1.74
C GLN A 129 -15.61 -10.85 -2.88
N VAL A 130 -16.49 -9.87 -2.93
CA VAL A 130 -17.53 -9.75 -3.96
C VAL A 130 -16.96 -9.14 -5.24
N SER A 131 -16.03 -8.18 -5.09
CA SER A 131 -15.42 -7.43 -6.19
C SER A 131 -13.88 -7.49 -6.13
N PRO A 132 -13.24 -8.67 -6.25
CA PRO A 132 -11.81 -8.82 -6.04
C PRO A 132 -10.95 -8.01 -7.02
N LEU A 133 -11.39 -7.83 -8.26
CA LEU A 133 -10.69 -7.01 -9.25
C LEU A 133 -10.67 -5.52 -8.89
N GLU A 134 -11.75 -5.00 -8.33
CA GLU A 134 -11.83 -3.61 -7.87
C GLU A 134 -10.95 -3.40 -6.64
N ALA A 135 -10.99 -4.35 -5.70
CA ALA A 135 -10.09 -4.36 -4.56
C ALA A 135 -8.62 -4.42 -4.99
N GLU A 136 -8.24 -5.31 -5.92
CA GLU A 136 -6.88 -5.41 -6.46
C GLU A 136 -6.41 -4.06 -7.03
N LYS A 137 -7.21 -3.43 -7.90
CA LYS A 137 -6.87 -2.12 -8.49
C LYS A 137 -6.66 -1.05 -7.44
N THR A 138 -7.53 -1.01 -6.43
CA THR A 138 -7.46 -0.03 -5.35
C THR A 138 -6.24 -0.27 -4.47
N MET A 139 -5.98 -1.53 -4.10
CA MET A 139 -4.84 -1.87 -3.25
C MET A 139 -3.49 -1.63 -3.93
N LYS A 140 -3.39 -1.72 -5.25
CA LYS A 140 -2.17 -1.39 -6.02
C LYS A 140 -1.77 0.08 -5.93
N VAL A 141 -2.71 0.98 -5.66
CA VAL A 141 -2.46 2.42 -5.54
C VAL A 141 -2.70 2.95 -4.12
N LEU A 142 -2.88 2.07 -3.15
CA LEU A 142 -3.21 2.37 -1.76
C LEU A 142 -2.24 3.37 -1.14
N LYS A 143 -0.95 3.29 -1.45
CA LYS A 143 0.08 4.24 -1.03
C LYS A 143 -0.30 5.69 -1.36
N TYR A 144 -0.76 5.95 -2.58
CA TYR A 144 -1.13 7.30 -2.99
C TYR A 144 -2.47 7.74 -2.39
N ILE A 145 -3.39 6.79 -2.17
CA ILE A 145 -4.64 7.09 -1.46
C ILE A 145 -4.31 7.55 -0.04
N PHE A 146 -3.42 6.85 0.68
CA PHE A 146 -2.98 7.28 2.00
C PHE A 146 -2.23 8.62 1.98
N LYS A 147 -1.41 8.90 0.95
CA LYS A 147 -0.81 10.22 0.78
C LYS A 147 -1.87 11.32 0.70
N PHE A 148 -2.93 11.14 -0.09
CA PHE A 148 -4.05 12.09 -0.16
C PHE A 148 -4.78 12.23 1.17
N ILE A 149 -5.07 11.12 1.85
CA ILE A 149 -5.74 11.12 3.16
C ILE A 149 -4.90 11.88 4.19
N VAL A 150 -3.61 11.56 4.28
CA VAL A 150 -2.70 12.22 5.22
C VAL A 150 -2.56 13.71 4.90
N ARG A 151 -2.34 14.07 3.64
CA ARG A 151 -2.23 15.46 3.21
C ARG A 151 -3.50 16.25 3.51
N SER A 152 -4.66 15.71 3.18
CA SER A 152 -5.96 16.30 3.52
C SER A 152 -6.11 16.52 5.03
N ARG A 153 -5.75 15.52 5.84
CA ARG A 153 -5.84 15.60 7.30
C ARG A 153 -4.86 16.61 7.90
N VAL A 154 -3.63 16.67 7.42
CA VAL A 154 -2.62 17.65 7.85
C VAL A 154 -3.11 19.06 7.56
N LEU A 155 -3.55 19.33 6.33
CA LEU A 155 -4.12 20.63 5.95
C LEU A 155 -5.31 21.01 6.83
N TYR A 156 -6.22 20.07 7.09
CA TYR A 156 -7.37 20.32 7.97
C TYR A 156 -6.92 20.66 9.40
N SER A 157 -5.93 19.92 9.91
CA SER A 157 -5.39 20.14 11.25
C SER A 157 -4.73 21.52 11.42
N GLU A 158 -3.96 21.93 10.42
CA GLU A 158 -3.34 23.25 10.38
C GLU A 158 -4.37 24.38 10.35
N TYR A 159 -5.42 24.22 9.53
CA TYR A 159 -6.47 25.22 9.37
C TYR A 159 -7.42 25.29 10.58
N ASN A 160 -7.72 24.16 11.23
CA ASN A 160 -8.70 24.05 12.33
C ASN A 160 -8.06 23.75 13.69
N GLN A 161 -6.80 24.13 13.90
CA GLN A 161 -6.09 23.97 15.18
C GLN A 161 -6.19 22.57 15.80
N GLY A 162 -6.06 21.55 14.95
CA GLY A 162 -6.08 20.13 15.38
C GLY A 162 -7.47 19.53 15.58
N GLY A 163 -8.54 20.21 15.18
CA GLY A 163 -9.92 19.73 15.36
C GLY A 163 -10.19 18.33 14.79
N ARG A 164 -11.17 17.63 15.36
CA ARG A 164 -11.66 16.29 14.96
C ARG A 164 -10.58 15.19 14.96
N LYS A 165 -9.64 15.23 15.90
CA LYS A 165 -8.55 14.24 15.95
C LYS A 165 -9.09 12.83 16.28
N GLU A 166 -9.90 12.71 17.31
CA GLU A 166 -10.47 11.43 17.74
C GLU A 166 -11.38 10.83 16.65
N GLU A 167 -12.17 11.66 15.98
CA GLU A 167 -13.05 11.22 14.89
C GLU A 167 -12.26 10.70 13.69
N PHE A 168 -11.17 11.36 13.34
CA PHE A 168 -10.26 10.89 12.29
C PHE A 168 -9.57 9.58 12.69
N GLU A 169 -9.04 9.46 13.92
CA GLU A 169 -8.38 8.25 14.38
C GLU A 169 -9.34 7.05 14.38
N GLU A 170 -10.62 7.25 14.74
CA GLU A 170 -11.64 6.20 14.71
C GLU A 170 -11.95 5.76 13.28
N LYS A 171 -12.18 6.70 12.35
CA LYS A 171 -12.39 6.39 10.93
C LYS A 171 -11.18 5.66 10.32
N LEU A 172 -9.96 6.12 10.60
CA LEU A 172 -8.74 5.47 10.12
C LEU A 172 -8.62 4.06 10.67
N LYS A 173 -8.95 3.84 11.94
CA LYS A 173 -8.95 2.51 12.55
C LYS A 173 -9.95 1.58 11.86
N ILE A 174 -11.16 2.05 11.56
CA ILE A 174 -12.18 1.27 10.82
C ILE A 174 -11.60 0.82 9.47
N VAL A 175 -10.99 1.72 8.71
CA VAL A 175 -10.35 1.38 7.43
C VAL A 175 -9.26 0.32 7.61
N LEU A 176 -8.36 0.50 8.58
CA LEU A 176 -7.28 -0.44 8.83
C LEU A 176 -7.80 -1.83 9.27
N ASP A 177 -8.90 -1.87 10.05
CA ASP A 177 -9.57 -3.12 10.42
C ASP A 177 -10.26 -3.77 9.21
N SER A 178 -10.87 -3.01 8.30
CA SER A 178 -11.45 -3.52 7.05
C SER A 178 -10.37 -4.04 6.10
N LEU A 179 -9.23 -3.35 5.97
CA LEU A 179 -8.06 -3.82 5.20
C LEU A 179 -7.50 -5.12 5.78
N LYS A 180 -7.44 -5.24 7.11
CA LYS A 180 -7.09 -6.50 7.77
C LYS A 180 -8.12 -7.61 7.46
N GLY A 181 -9.40 -7.26 7.32
CA GLY A 181 -10.47 -8.18 6.92
C GLY A 181 -10.16 -8.90 5.61
N ILE A 182 -9.53 -8.21 4.64
CA ILE A 182 -9.12 -8.80 3.36
C ILE A 182 -8.16 -9.98 3.55
N MET A 183 -7.30 -9.94 4.59
CA MET A 183 -6.28 -10.96 4.84
C MET A 183 -6.84 -12.33 5.24
N TYR A 184 -8.09 -12.39 5.70
CA TYR A 184 -8.73 -13.67 6.07
C TYR A 184 -9.32 -14.45 4.89
N TYR A 185 -9.45 -13.83 3.71
CA TYR A 185 -10.02 -14.52 2.55
C TYR A 185 -9.05 -15.57 1.99
N LYS A 186 -9.60 -16.76 1.69
CA LYS A 186 -8.82 -17.87 1.14
C LYS A 186 -8.95 -18.03 -0.37
N ALA A 187 -9.82 -17.24 -0.99
CA ALA A 187 -10.05 -17.32 -2.43
C ALA A 187 -8.83 -16.84 -3.20
N GLU A 188 -8.44 -17.56 -4.25
CA GLU A 188 -7.29 -17.26 -5.08
C GLU A 188 -7.41 -15.88 -5.74
N GLU A 189 -8.64 -15.48 -6.08
CA GLU A 189 -8.95 -14.19 -6.69
C GLU A 189 -8.62 -13.00 -5.78
N THR A 190 -8.59 -13.20 -4.45
CA THR A 190 -8.28 -12.13 -3.49
C THR A 190 -6.79 -12.00 -3.17
N GLN A 191 -5.96 -12.97 -3.52
CA GLN A 191 -4.53 -13.01 -3.17
C GLN A 191 -3.75 -11.80 -3.71
N LYS A 192 -4.07 -11.36 -4.93
CA LYS A 192 -3.44 -10.17 -5.52
C LYS A 192 -3.78 -8.89 -4.75
N ALA A 193 -5.03 -8.77 -4.28
CA ALA A 193 -5.44 -7.65 -3.44
C ALA A 193 -4.75 -7.69 -2.07
N GLN A 194 -4.61 -8.88 -1.47
CA GLN A 194 -3.89 -9.07 -0.19
C GLN A 194 -2.43 -8.65 -0.28
N SER A 195 -1.72 -9.18 -1.29
CA SER A 195 -0.30 -8.84 -1.53
C SER A 195 -0.11 -7.35 -1.79
N ALA A 196 -0.91 -6.76 -2.68
CA ALA A 196 -0.86 -5.34 -3.00
C ALA A 196 -1.19 -4.46 -1.78
N CYS A 197 -2.17 -4.85 -0.96
CA CYS A 197 -2.55 -4.14 0.26
C CYS A 197 -1.38 -4.06 1.24
N LEU A 198 -0.76 -5.20 1.58
CA LEU A 198 0.35 -5.24 2.52
C LEU A 198 1.56 -4.45 2.02
N LYS A 199 1.96 -4.65 0.76
CA LYS A 199 3.09 -3.92 0.16
C LYS A 199 2.87 -2.41 0.23
N ASN A 200 1.73 -1.93 -0.28
CA ASN A 200 1.46 -0.50 -0.32
C ASN A 200 1.20 0.10 1.07
N LEU A 201 0.71 -0.67 2.03
CA LEU A 201 0.58 -0.20 3.41
C LEU A 201 1.95 0.02 4.06
N ILE A 202 2.90 -0.89 3.86
CA ILE A 202 4.28 -0.71 4.34
C ILE A 202 4.94 0.50 3.67
N GLU A 203 4.77 0.67 2.36
CA GLU A 203 5.25 1.85 1.66
C GLU A 203 4.59 3.15 2.12
N SER A 204 3.42 3.09 2.78
CA SER A 204 2.71 4.24 3.34
C SER A 204 3.15 4.60 4.77
N ILE A 205 4.00 3.81 5.40
CA ILE A 205 4.46 4.03 6.79
C ILE A 205 4.96 5.46 7.02
N PRO A 206 5.85 6.02 6.17
CA PRO A 206 6.36 7.37 6.37
C PRO A 206 5.27 8.44 6.39
N ASP A 207 4.24 8.28 5.57
CA ASP A 207 3.12 9.22 5.52
C ASP A 207 2.18 9.01 6.72
N LEU A 208 1.80 7.77 7.02
CA LEU A 208 0.87 7.43 8.09
C LEU A 208 1.37 7.80 9.49
N THR A 209 2.67 7.75 9.72
CA THR A 209 3.26 8.14 11.02
C THR A 209 3.10 9.64 11.34
N ASN A 210 2.73 10.46 10.38
CA ASN A 210 2.36 11.86 10.62
C ASN A 210 0.99 12.03 11.29
N VAL A 211 0.12 11.02 11.23
CA VAL A 211 -1.28 11.11 11.67
C VAL A 211 -1.69 10.02 12.65
N ILE A 212 -0.92 8.94 12.79
CA ILE A 212 -1.14 7.85 13.75
C ILE A 212 0.17 7.48 14.43
N SER A 213 0.11 7.02 15.68
CA SER A 213 1.34 6.59 16.39
C SER A 213 1.95 5.35 15.73
N GLN A 214 3.29 5.32 15.65
CA GLN A 214 4.04 4.20 15.08
C GLN A 214 3.67 2.87 15.74
N ARG A 215 3.47 2.86 17.06
CA ARG A 215 3.08 1.66 17.81
C ARG A 215 1.72 1.10 17.37
N LYS A 216 0.69 1.95 17.21
CA LYS A 216 -0.62 1.52 16.68
C LYS A 216 -0.47 0.92 15.28
N LEU A 217 0.34 1.54 14.42
CA LEU A 217 0.60 1.05 13.07
C LEU A 217 1.34 -0.29 13.09
N ALA A 218 2.32 -0.47 13.98
CA ALA A 218 3.02 -1.74 14.19
C ALA A 218 2.07 -2.87 14.62
N GLU A 219 1.13 -2.58 15.52
CA GLU A 219 0.10 -3.54 15.96
C GLU A 219 -0.83 -3.96 14.80
N VAL A 220 -1.22 -3.02 13.95
CA VAL A 220 -2.02 -3.29 12.75
C VAL A 220 -1.26 -4.18 11.78
N LEU A 221 -0.02 -3.82 11.42
CA LEU A 221 0.81 -4.60 10.50
C LEU A 221 1.05 -6.02 11.01
N LYS A 222 1.39 -6.18 12.29
CA LYS A 222 1.48 -7.50 12.93
C LYS A 222 0.18 -8.28 12.77
N SER A 223 -0.96 -7.65 13.08
CA SER A 223 -2.26 -8.33 13.04
C SER A 223 -2.66 -8.75 11.62
N MET A 224 -2.26 -7.99 10.59
CA MET A 224 -2.47 -8.34 9.18
C MET A 224 -1.59 -9.52 8.77
N LEU A 225 -0.31 -9.53 9.15
CA LEU A 225 0.59 -10.66 8.88
C LEU A 225 0.09 -11.94 9.54
N CYS A 226 -0.40 -11.87 10.78
CA CYS A 226 -1.00 -13.01 11.48
C CYS A 226 -2.33 -13.49 10.86
N ALA A 227 -3.06 -12.62 10.17
CA ALA A 227 -4.35 -12.96 9.58
C ALA A 227 -4.21 -13.74 8.24
N LEU A 228 -3.09 -13.62 7.57
CA LEU A 228 -2.83 -14.36 6.34
C LEU A 228 -2.67 -15.86 6.62
N PRO A 229 -3.33 -16.74 5.85
CA PRO A 229 -3.11 -18.19 5.94
C PRO A 229 -1.65 -18.57 5.72
N ASP A 230 -1.17 -19.58 6.45
CA ASP A 230 0.26 -19.97 6.45
C ASP A 230 0.74 -20.52 5.11
N ASP A 231 -0.16 -21.06 4.31
CA ASP A 231 0.09 -21.72 3.01
C ASP A 231 -0.13 -20.78 1.81
N GLN A 232 -0.44 -19.51 2.06
CA GLN A 232 -0.71 -18.54 1.00
C GLN A 232 0.34 -17.43 1.01
N LEU A 233 0.71 -16.94 -0.19
CA LEU A 233 1.58 -15.79 -0.40
C LEU A 233 2.94 -15.90 0.34
N GLU A 234 3.54 -17.09 0.41
CA GLU A 234 4.78 -17.32 1.17
C GLU A 234 5.96 -16.48 0.64
N ASP A 235 6.13 -16.41 -0.68
CA ASP A 235 7.19 -15.60 -1.31
C ASP A 235 6.93 -14.10 -1.06
N GLU A 236 5.68 -13.65 -1.22
CA GLU A 236 5.26 -12.26 -1.00
C GLU A 236 5.37 -11.88 0.49
N LYS A 237 5.01 -12.78 1.41
CA LYS A 237 5.21 -12.56 2.84
C LYS A 237 6.69 -12.32 3.17
N MET A 238 7.60 -13.07 2.56
CA MET A 238 9.03 -12.88 2.77
C MET A 238 9.53 -11.53 2.24
N GLU A 239 9.08 -11.11 1.04
CA GLU A 239 9.42 -9.81 0.47
C GLU A 239 8.89 -8.67 1.35
N ILE A 240 7.62 -8.74 1.72
CA ILE A 240 6.96 -7.77 2.62
C ILE A 240 7.65 -7.72 3.99
N THR A 241 8.06 -8.86 4.53
CA THR A 241 8.79 -8.91 5.81
C THR A 241 10.15 -8.22 5.71
N LYS A 242 10.86 -8.35 4.59
CA LYS A 242 12.10 -7.61 4.34
C LYS A 242 11.88 -6.10 4.30
N ASP A 243 10.87 -5.65 3.57
CA ASP A 243 10.53 -4.23 3.48
C ASP A 243 10.17 -3.67 4.87
N LEU A 244 9.45 -4.45 5.68
CA LEU A 244 9.09 -4.07 7.05
C LEU A 244 10.32 -3.97 7.97
N ILE A 245 11.28 -4.88 7.86
CA ILE A 245 12.54 -4.85 8.64
C ILE A 245 13.36 -3.60 8.30
N GLN A 246 13.28 -3.13 7.06
CA GLN A 246 13.98 -1.93 6.59
C GLN A 246 13.22 -0.63 6.85
N SER A 247 12.00 -0.71 7.40
CA SER A 247 11.16 0.45 7.66
C SER A 247 11.51 1.14 8.99
N GLN A 248 11.18 2.43 9.10
CA GLN A 248 11.34 3.20 10.33
C GLN A 248 10.61 2.62 11.55
N ILE A 249 9.56 1.82 11.34
CA ILE A 249 8.84 1.13 12.43
C ILE A 249 9.73 0.07 13.08
N PHE A 250 10.57 -0.62 12.30
CA PHE A 250 11.46 -1.62 12.86
C PHE A 250 12.70 -1.02 13.53
N GLU A 251 13.07 0.21 13.18
CA GLU A 251 14.13 0.98 13.87
C GLU A 251 13.70 1.38 15.28
N ASP A 252 12.42 1.69 15.48
CA ASP A 252 11.87 2.01 16.81
C ASP A 252 11.81 0.79 17.71
N SER A 253 12.33 0.92 18.94
CA SER A 253 12.48 -0.20 19.88
C SER A 253 11.14 -0.77 20.38
N GLU A 254 10.14 0.09 20.62
CA GLU A 254 8.83 -0.35 21.09
C GLU A 254 8.05 -1.05 19.97
N CYS A 255 8.09 -0.50 18.77
CA CYS A 255 7.47 -1.10 17.60
C CYS A 255 8.13 -2.43 17.22
N ARG A 256 9.46 -2.50 17.31
CA ARG A 256 10.21 -3.73 17.07
C ARG A 256 9.82 -4.84 18.04
N MET A 257 9.62 -4.54 19.33
CA MET A 257 9.13 -5.53 20.29
C MET A 257 7.75 -6.09 19.95
N VAL A 258 6.93 -5.34 19.22
CA VAL A 258 5.62 -5.80 18.74
C VAL A 258 5.78 -6.74 17.53
N ILE A 259 6.65 -6.40 16.57
CA ILE A 259 6.71 -7.05 15.25
C ILE A 259 7.70 -8.23 15.24
N LEU A 260 8.87 -8.12 15.89
CA LEU A 260 9.93 -9.12 15.84
C LEU A 260 9.50 -10.54 16.27
N PRO A 261 8.66 -10.72 17.31
CA PRO A 261 8.19 -12.05 17.67
C PRO A 261 7.40 -12.75 16.55
N GLU A 262 6.61 -12.00 15.77
CA GLU A 262 5.85 -12.56 14.65
C GLU A 262 6.77 -12.90 13.48
N ILE A 263 7.71 -12.03 13.13
CA ILE A 263 8.72 -12.29 12.10
C ILE A 263 9.51 -13.56 12.44
N THR A 264 9.99 -13.68 13.68
CA THR A 264 10.79 -14.84 14.10
C THR A 264 9.96 -16.13 14.09
N LYS A 265 8.69 -16.06 14.45
CA LYS A 265 7.76 -17.19 14.37
C LYS A 265 7.59 -17.65 12.92
N GLN A 266 7.31 -16.76 11.99
CA GLN A 266 7.14 -17.06 10.57
C GLN A 266 8.40 -17.68 9.95
N LEU A 267 9.58 -17.11 10.23
CA LEU A 267 10.86 -17.64 9.77
C LEU A 267 11.09 -19.06 10.31
N LYS A 268 10.82 -19.30 11.59
CA LYS A 268 10.94 -20.61 12.22
C LYS A 268 10.01 -21.65 11.56
N GLU A 269 8.76 -21.31 11.33
CA GLU A 269 7.78 -22.20 10.71
C GLU A 269 8.17 -22.60 9.27
N ILE A 270 8.72 -21.67 8.48
CA ILE A 270 9.24 -21.95 7.14
C ILE A 270 10.44 -22.91 7.22
N LEU A 271 11.38 -22.67 8.15
CA LEU A 271 12.54 -23.54 8.33
C LEU A 271 12.16 -24.97 8.76
N GLU A 272 11.22 -25.12 9.70
CA GLU A 272 10.73 -26.42 10.18
C GLU A 272 9.99 -27.19 9.09
N ARG A 273 9.14 -26.50 8.29
CA ARG A 273 8.46 -27.11 7.13
C ARG A 273 9.47 -27.57 6.07
N SER A 274 10.50 -26.80 5.82
CA SER A 274 11.57 -27.15 4.87
C SER A 274 12.36 -28.40 5.33
N GLN A 275 12.67 -28.52 6.62
CA GLN A 275 13.35 -29.69 7.19
C GLN A 275 12.45 -30.95 7.10
N SER A 276 11.17 -30.83 7.44
CA SER A 276 10.21 -31.94 7.37
C SER A 276 10.05 -32.47 5.94
N ASN A 277 10.03 -31.58 4.95
CA ASN A 277 9.97 -31.95 3.54
C ASN A 277 11.26 -32.66 3.05
N THR A 278 12.42 -32.29 3.57
CA THR A 278 13.70 -32.93 3.23
C THR A 278 13.76 -34.36 3.77
N LEU A 279 13.27 -34.59 4.99
CA LEU A 279 13.21 -35.89 5.62
C LEU A 279 12.22 -36.86 4.94
N ARG A 280 11.08 -36.35 4.46
CA ARG A 280 10.08 -37.14 3.72
C ARG A 280 10.55 -37.54 2.31
N ARG A 281 11.44 -36.78 1.69
CA ARG A 281 11.97 -37.02 0.31
C ARG A 281 12.84 -38.26 0.16
N GLY A 282 13.32 -38.85 1.22
CA GLY A 282 14.01 -40.15 1.15
C GLY A 282 13.13 -41.31 0.63
N ARG A 283 11.84 -41.08 0.33
CA ARG A 283 10.86 -42.15 0.00
C ARG A 283 9.95 -41.93 -1.23
N GLY A 284 10.10 -40.85 -2.02
CA GLY A 284 9.22 -40.68 -3.18
C GLY A 284 9.51 -39.44 -4.04
N SER A 285 9.24 -39.53 -5.35
CA SER A 285 9.50 -38.49 -6.35
C SER A 285 8.57 -37.30 -6.19
N GLY A 286 9.07 -36.18 -5.65
CA GLY A 286 8.42 -34.87 -5.75
C GLY A 286 8.67 -34.23 -7.13
N SER A 287 7.72 -33.45 -7.65
CA SER A 287 7.91 -32.74 -8.92
C SER A 287 9.04 -31.73 -8.83
N THR A 288 9.80 -31.54 -9.92
CA THR A 288 10.96 -30.65 -9.98
C THR A 288 10.60 -29.21 -9.61
N ALA A 289 9.40 -28.74 -9.98
CA ALA A 289 8.89 -27.42 -9.68
C ALA A 289 8.72 -27.18 -8.16
N GLN A 290 8.21 -28.16 -7.42
CA GLN A 290 8.01 -28.10 -5.98
C GLN A 290 9.35 -28.06 -5.20
N VAL A 291 10.39 -28.70 -5.77
CA VAL A 291 11.77 -28.67 -5.22
C VAL A 291 12.36 -27.27 -5.37
N ILE A 292 12.20 -26.66 -6.53
CA ILE A 292 12.72 -25.32 -6.84
C ILE A 292 12.04 -24.27 -5.97
N GLY A 293 10.72 -24.29 -5.84
CA GLY A 293 9.97 -23.36 -4.99
C GLY A 293 10.37 -23.41 -3.52
N SER A 294 10.47 -24.62 -2.94
CA SER A 294 10.91 -24.78 -1.55
C SER A 294 12.35 -24.28 -1.32
N ARG A 295 13.24 -24.45 -2.31
CA ARG A 295 14.63 -23.96 -2.22
C ARG A 295 14.69 -22.42 -2.29
N LYS A 296 13.90 -21.81 -3.16
CA LYS A 296 13.81 -20.34 -3.28
C LYS A 296 13.32 -19.72 -1.98
N LEU A 297 12.24 -20.26 -1.41
CA LEU A 297 11.68 -19.79 -0.15
C LEU A 297 12.69 -19.92 1.01
N LEU A 298 13.45 -21.03 1.07
CA LEU A 298 14.48 -21.23 2.09
C LEU A 298 15.61 -20.18 1.96
N VAL A 299 16.07 -19.90 0.73
CA VAL A 299 17.07 -18.85 0.47
C VAL A 299 16.52 -17.48 0.88
N SER A 300 15.29 -17.18 0.55
CA SER A 300 14.65 -15.92 0.96
C SER A 300 14.55 -15.82 2.49
N CYS A 301 14.15 -16.90 3.17
CA CYS A 301 14.06 -16.97 4.63
C CYS A 301 15.42 -16.74 5.31
N THR A 302 16.49 -17.39 4.83
CA THR A 302 17.84 -17.20 5.39
C THR A 302 18.38 -15.80 5.13
N SER A 303 18.09 -15.21 3.96
CA SER A 303 18.43 -13.81 3.67
C SER A 303 17.71 -12.86 4.63
N THR A 304 16.41 -13.06 4.83
CA THR A 304 15.60 -12.23 5.76
C THR A 304 16.11 -12.33 7.21
N LEU A 305 16.53 -13.52 7.63
CA LEU A 305 17.14 -13.68 8.95
C LEU A 305 18.46 -12.89 9.05
N GLY A 306 19.29 -12.89 7.99
CA GLY A 306 20.47 -12.05 7.90
C GLY A 306 20.12 -10.57 8.05
N ASP A 307 19.13 -10.07 7.30
CA ASP A 307 18.67 -8.69 7.36
C ASP A 307 18.23 -8.29 8.78
N VAL A 308 17.50 -9.17 9.50
CA VAL A 308 17.13 -8.95 10.91
C VAL A 308 18.34 -8.80 11.79
N LEU A 309 19.30 -9.71 11.66
CA LEU A 309 20.52 -9.69 12.47
C LEU A 309 21.37 -8.44 12.19
N ASP A 310 21.48 -8.04 10.94
CA ASP A 310 22.23 -6.84 10.53
C ASP A 310 21.60 -5.56 11.11
N VAL A 311 20.27 -5.42 11.08
CA VAL A 311 19.59 -4.27 11.69
C VAL A 311 19.76 -4.27 13.20
N LEU A 312 19.59 -5.42 13.88
CA LEU A 312 19.77 -5.51 15.32
C LEU A 312 21.22 -5.22 15.73
N TYR A 313 22.20 -5.65 14.94
CA TYR A 313 23.61 -5.37 15.18
C TYR A 313 23.94 -3.88 15.05
N LYS A 314 23.46 -3.22 14.00
CA LYS A 314 23.60 -1.76 13.80
C LYS A 314 23.05 -0.98 14.99
N ILE A 315 21.80 -1.28 15.39
CA ILE A 315 21.14 -0.62 16.51
C ILE A 315 21.92 -0.81 17.82
N ASN A 316 22.47 -2.00 18.06
CA ASN A 316 23.27 -2.28 19.26
C ASN A 316 24.57 -1.47 19.29
N ILE A 317 25.24 -1.33 18.16
CA ILE A 317 26.47 -0.50 18.06
C ILE A 317 26.14 0.97 18.32
N GLU A 318 25.12 1.52 17.64
CA GLU A 318 24.73 2.93 17.79
C GLU A 318 24.27 3.24 19.22
N GLY A 319 23.57 2.31 19.86
CA GLY A 319 23.16 2.40 21.26
C GLY A 319 24.31 2.36 22.26
N ASN A 320 25.42 1.71 21.92
CA ASN A 320 26.63 1.68 22.76
C ASN A 320 27.48 2.93 22.58
N VAL A 321 27.65 3.42 21.35
CA VAL A 321 28.40 4.67 21.08
C VAL A 321 27.75 5.87 21.77
N SER A 322 26.44 5.95 21.80
CA SER A 322 25.73 7.03 22.50
C SER A 322 25.84 6.93 24.04
N LYS A 323 26.05 5.74 24.61
CA LYS A 323 26.29 5.59 26.06
C LYS A 323 27.70 5.98 26.47
N ASP A 324 28.69 5.71 25.63
CA ASP A 324 30.09 6.04 25.89
C ASP A 324 30.32 7.57 25.80
N SER A 325 29.68 8.26 24.85
CA SER A 325 29.75 9.72 24.75
C SER A 325 29.05 10.47 25.90
N VAL A 326 28.06 9.87 26.56
CA VAL A 326 27.40 10.45 27.75
C VAL A 326 28.23 10.25 29.03
N ASN A 327 29.06 9.22 29.09
CA ASN A 327 29.95 8.97 30.23
C ASN A 327 31.23 9.81 30.22
N GLU A 328 31.74 10.19 29.05
CA GLU A 328 32.90 11.08 28.94
C GLU A 328 32.59 12.54 29.32
N GLY A 329 31.33 12.98 29.20
CA GLY A 329 30.90 14.35 29.58
C GLY A 329 30.61 14.55 31.09
N LYS A 330 30.86 13.57 31.95
CA LYS A 330 30.63 13.65 33.42
C LYS A 330 31.92 13.72 34.25
N HIS A 331 33.07 13.92 33.62
CA HIS A 331 34.38 13.99 34.29
C HIS A 331 35.12 15.32 34.05
N ASP A 332 34.37 16.41 33.79
CA ASP A 332 34.91 17.77 33.83
C ASP A 332 34.16 18.65 34.86
#